data_0776fc43cc3856333a80e7d38c71bff1
#
_entry.id   0776fc43cc3856333a80e7d38c71bff1
#
_cell.length_a   1.000
_cell.length_b   1.000
_cell.length_c   1.000
_cell.angle_alpha   90.00
_cell.angle_beta   90.00
_cell.angle_gamma   90.00
#
_symmetry.space_group_name_H-M   'P 1'
#
loop_
_entity.id
_entity.type
_entity.pdbx_description
1 polymer ?
#
loop_
_entity_poly.entity_id
_entity_poly.type
_entity_poly.pdbx_seq_one_letter_code
_entity_poly.pdbx_strand_id
1 'polypeptide(L)'
;GGDSARGPADPAAARKRAERRAERVTGGAQELEQRLADLLRGGLAATDRSGYGLWEETAARMVDAQAPGLAARVRELGAISGSGPGWPVRLLEECGLLHLLDTAWLGRDRLPDPLAATVRTRVGLPQSAEGPPVRDQWLVLAQYDTPDGKIVARRIWLYGRGSGRTALLLSFGAAGRSPAQALPVGATIDAELTPYPGGGQLRAELGEQFGATTAAGPPPGIAAAAAPAVYGNALRGDPWLDAWPVTLRDVIPVPSKDGWQLADAHADAHTDAHAEAQGGTRTDARTGSALPIAPAALSRPGLWKLVALSGGGPVTVFGEIGHRGFEPFAAWDPGEDEEGAGTTGGPVVQLV
;
A
#
# COMPACT_ATOMS: atom_id res chain seq x y z
N GLY A 1 -22.23 -21.26 30.58
CA GLY A 1 -22.93 -20.30 31.41
C GLY A 1 -22.25 -18.95 31.41
N GLY A 2 -22.96 -17.87 31.14
CA GLY A 2 -22.53 -16.51 31.42
C GLY A 2 -22.01 -15.73 30.21
N ASP A 3 -22.83 -15.55 29.21
CA ASP A 3 -22.70 -14.45 28.25
C ASP A 3 -23.14 -13.17 28.97
N SER A 4 -22.15 -12.42 29.51
CA SER A 4 -22.42 -11.10 30.09
C SER A 4 -22.70 -10.15 28.93
N ALA A 5 -23.96 -9.92 28.63
CA ALA A 5 -24.44 -8.85 27.77
C ALA A 5 -23.77 -7.53 28.21
N ARG A 6 -22.80 -7.03 27.42
CA ARG A 6 -22.32 -5.66 27.53
C ARG A 6 -23.52 -4.75 27.28
N GLY A 7 -23.95 -4.07 28.33
CA GLY A 7 -24.98 -3.04 28.20
C GLY A 7 -24.58 -2.01 27.13
N PRO A 8 -25.56 -1.26 26.56
CA PRO A 8 -25.30 -0.28 25.51
C PRO A 8 -24.19 0.67 25.98
N ALA A 9 -23.13 0.78 25.17
CA ALA A 9 -22.02 1.68 25.47
C ALA A 9 -22.56 3.11 25.56
N ASP A 10 -22.37 3.78 26.71
CA ASP A 10 -22.79 5.17 26.93
C ASP A 10 -22.07 6.08 25.91
N PRO A 11 -22.81 6.67 24.92
CA PRO A 11 -22.21 7.48 23.86
C PRO A 11 -21.51 8.72 24.41
N ALA A 12 -21.97 9.29 25.52
CA ALA A 12 -21.36 10.45 26.16
C ALA A 12 -20.00 10.09 26.79
N ALA A 13 -19.93 8.95 27.46
CA ALA A 13 -18.68 8.45 28.02
C ALA A 13 -17.68 8.05 26.91
N ALA A 14 -18.15 7.50 25.78
CA ALA A 14 -17.31 7.19 24.63
C ALA A 14 -16.71 8.47 24.00
N ARG A 15 -17.52 9.51 23.78
CA ARG A 15 -17.08 10.80 23.27
C ARG A 15 -16.02 11.42 24.19
N LYS A 16 -16.26 11.48 25.49
CA LYS A 16 -15.30 12.02 26.47
C LYS A 16 -13.98 11.27 26.49
N ARG A 17 -13.99 9.94 26.32
CA ARG A 17 -12.76 9.14 26.16
C ARG A 17 -12.01 9.49 24.88
N ALA A 18 -12.72 9.67 23.76
CA ALA A 18 -12.13 10.04 22.47
C ALA A 18 -11.50 11.45 22.54
N GLU A 19 -12.19 12.41 23.16
CA GLU A 19 -11.68 13.78 23.38
C GLU A 19 -10.39 13.77 24.20
N ARG A 20 -10.38 13.09 25.36
CA ARG A 20 -9.18 12.95 26.20
C ARG A 20 -8.03 12.27 25.48
N ARG A 21 -8.32 11.31 24.59
CA ARG A 21 -7.28 10.67 23.79
C ARG A 21 -6.74 11.65 22.75
N ALA A 22 -7.60 12.40 22.06
CA ALA A 22 -7.18 13.41 21.11
C ALA A 22 -6.31 14.52 21.76
N GLU A 23 -6.63 14.93 22.97
CA GLU A 23 -5.81 15.87 23.76
C GLU A 23 -4.41 15.32 24.03
N ARG A 24 -4.30 14.05 24.43
CA ARG A 24 -3.00 13.40 24.65
C ARG A 24 -2.17 13.30 23.38
N VAL A 25 -2.79 12.88 22.28
CA VAL A 25 -2.12 12.84 20.96
C VAL A 25 -1.65 14.24 20.57
N THR A 26 -2.44 15.27 20.83
CA THR A 26 -2.06 16.67 20.53
C THR A 26 -0.83 17.09 21.33
N GLY A 27 -0.77 16.75 22.64
CA GLY A 27 0.43 17.02 23.44
C GLY A 27 1.66 16.27 22.93
N GLY A 28 1.49 15.00 22.55
CA GLY A 28 2.57 14.21 21.95
C GLY A 28 3.07 14.78 20.62
N ALA A 29 2.16 15.18 19.73
CA ALA A 29 2.52 15.78 18.45
C ALA A 29 3.28 17.11 18.64
N GLN A 30 2.86 17.95 19.58
CA GLN A 30 3.57 19.19 19.91
C GLN A 30 4.99 18.95 20.42
N GLU A 31 5.17 17.93 21.28
CA GLU A 31 6.49 17.54 21.76
C GLU A 31 7.35 16.98 20.64
N LEU A 32 6.78 16.18 19.73
CA LEU A 32 7.49 15.62 18.59
C LEU A 32 7.96 16.71 17.63
N GLU A 33 7.12 17.72 17.32
CA GLU A 33 7.50 18.89 16.54
C GLU A 33 8.72 19.60 17.11
N GLN A 34 8.73 19.83 18.43
CA GLN A 34 9.86 20.46 19.09
C GLN A 34 11.14 19.64 18.93
N ARG A 35 11.05 18.31 19.10
CA ARG A 35 12.18 17.40 18.97
C ARG A 35 12.70 17.33 17.53
N LEU A 36 11.81 17.28 16.53
CA LEU A 36 12.21 17.34 15.12
C LEU A 36 12.94 18.65 14.79
N ALA A 37 12.43 19.78 15.28
CA ALA A 37 13.07 21.08 15.08
C ALA A 37 14.47 21.14 15.73
N ASP A 38 14.62 20.61 16.94
CA ASP A 38 15.91 20.57 17.64
C ASP A 38 16.91 19.64 16.96
N LEU A 39 16.43 18.49 16.45
CA LEU A 39 17.23 17.57 15.66
C LEU A 39 17.81 18.24 14.40
N LEU A 40 16.96 18.95 13.65
CA LEU A 40 17.39 19.64 12.43
C LEU A 40 18.36 20.78 12.72
N ARG A 41 18.14 21.54 13.78
CA ARG A 41 19.06 22.60 14.22
C ARG A 41 20.41 22.06 14.69
N GLY A 42 20.40 20.90 15.38
CA GLY A 42 21.61 20.23 15.85
C GLY A 42 22.41 19.53 14.76
N GLY A 43 21.79 19.33 13.59
CA GLY A 43 22.34 18.62 12.44
C GLY A 43 22.19 17.10 12.52
N LEU A 44 21.81 16.50 11.39
CA LEU A 44 21.52 15.07 11.29
C LEU A 44 22.73 14.17 11.62
N ALA A 45 23.95 14.65 11.43
CA ALA A 45 25.19 13.91 11.77
C ALA A 45 25.31 13.59 13.28
N ALA A 46 24.59 14.31 14.13
CA ALA A 46 24.54 14.03 15.57
C ALA A 46 23.73 12.76 15.88
N THR A 47 22.78 12.39 15.03
CA THR A 47 21.92 11.22 15.21
C THR A 47 22.68 9.90 15.10
N ASP A 48 23.70 9.84 14.27
CA ASP A 48 24.58 8.66 14.13
C ASP A 48 25.34 8.35 15.43
N ARG A 49 25.72 9.39 16.17
CA ARG A 49 26.41 9.29 17.47
C ARG A 49 25.48 9.03 18.65
N SER A 50 24.24 9.49 18.58
CA SER A 50 23.26 9.32 19.67
C SER A 50 22.66 7.92 19.71
N GLY A 51 22.85 7.12 18.67
CA GLY A 51 22.42 5.74 18.58
C GLY A 51 20.89 5.57 18.60
N TYR A 52 20.47 4.32 18.67
CA TYR A 52 19.06 3.89 18.65
C TYR A 52 18.24 4.42 19.85
N GLY A 53 18.91 4.77 20.96
CA GLY A 53 18.26 5.16 22.22
C GLY A 53 17.41 6.43 22.13
N LEU A 54 17.85 7.43 21.37
CA LEU A 54 17.11 8.69 21.18
C LEU A 54 15.74 8.46 20.51
N TRP A 55 15.74 7.64 19.48
CA TRP A 55 14.53 7.32 18.73
C TRP A 55 13.55 6.49 19.53
N GLU A 56 14.06 5.51 20.30
CA GLU A 56 13.22 4.66 21.13
C GLU A 56 12.61 5.43 22.32
N GLU A 57 13.37 6.35 22.94
CA GLU A 57 12.82 7.25 23.97
C GLU A 57 11.69 8.12 23.40
N THR A 58 11.91 8.72 22.22
CA THR A 58 10.89 9.53 21.57
C THR A 58 9.66 8.71 21.19
N ALA A 59 9.86 7.50 20.65
CA ALA A 59 8.78 6.58 20.32
C ALA A 59 7.98 6.16 21.57
N ALA A 60 8.65 5.88 22.71
CA ALA A 60 7.98 5.55 23.97
C ALA A 60 7.05 6.69 24.43
N ARG A 61 7.49 7.95 24.31
CA ARG A 61 6.64 9.12 24.61
C ARG A 61 5.42 9.20 23.73
N MET A 62 5.54 8.84 22.44
CA MET A 62 4.39 8.80 21.51
C MET A 62 3.41 7.66 21.88
N VAL A 63 3.92 6.55 22.39
CA VAL A 63 3.07 5.49 22.95
C VAL A 63 2.31 5.98 24.17
N ASP A 64 2.97 6.64 25.11
CA ASP A 64 2.35 7.23 26.30
C ASP A 64 1.31 8.29 25.93
N ALA A 65 1.56 9.06 24.88
CA ALA A 65 0.60 10.00 24.29
C ALA A 65 -0.55 9.31 23.54
N GLN A 66 -0.60 7.99 23.49
CA GLN A 66 -1.60 7.20 22.78
C GLN A 66 -1.61 7.42 21.24
N ALA A 67 -0.47 7.75 20.67
CA ALA A 67 -0.23 7.97 19.27
C ALA A 67 0.69 6.86 18.67
N PRO A 68 0.26 5.59 18.62
CA PRO A 68 1.12 4.49 18.20
C PRO A 68 1.57 4.60 16.74
N GLY A 69 0.82 5.29 15.88
CA GLY A 69 1.24 5.56 14.49
C GLY A 69 2.44 6.51 14.44
N LEU A 70 2.48 7.56 15.26
CA LEU A 70 3.64 8.43 15.39
C LEU A 70 4.83 7.66 15.98
N ALA A 71 4.60 6.82 16.99
CA ALA A 71 5.64 5.99 17.59
C ALA A 71 6.29 5.04 16.58
N ALA A 72 5.50 4.39 15.72
CA ALA A 72 6.01 3.51 14.68
C ALA A 72 6.93 4.27 13.70
N ARG A 73 6.49 5.43 13.20
CA ARG A 73 7.29 6.27 12.30
C ARG A 73 8.58 6.77 12.93
N VAL A 74 8.55 7.14 14.21
CA VAL A 74 9.77 7.54 14.93
C VAL A 74 10.78 6.38 15.01
N ARG A 75 10.31 5.13 15.21
CA ARG A 75 11.20 3.95 15.19
C ARG A 75 11.80 3.70 13.82
N GLU A 76 11.02 3.92 12.75
CA GLU A 76 11.51 3.82 11.37
C GLU A 76 12.64 4.81 11.08
N LEU A 77 12.58 6.05 11.61
CA LEU A 77 13.69 7.01 11.53
C LEU A 77 14.97 6.47 12.15
N GLY A 78 14.86 5.77 13.29
CA GLY A 78 15.99 5.14 13.95
C GLY A 78 16.69 4.07 13.09
N ALA A 79 15.94 3.36 12.25
CA ALA A 79 16.48 2.35 11.34
C ALA A 79 17.19 2.97 10.12
N ILE A 80 16.95 4.25 9.80
CA ILE A 80 17.58 4.94 8.68
C ILE A 80 18.97 5.46 9.04
N SER A 81 19.17 5.92 10.26
CA SER A 81 20.45 6.46 10.73
C SER A 81 21.56 5.42 10.56
N GLY A 82 22.62 5.76 9.82
CA GLY A 82 23.72 4.85 9.56
C GLY A 82 23.43 3.70 8.58
N SER A 83 22.30 3.69 7.88
CA SER A 83 21.86 2.59 6.99
C SER A 83 22.57 2.56 5.61
N GLY A 84 23.74 3.17 5.48
CA GLY A 84 24.54 3.19 4.26
C GLY A 84 24.45 4.51 3.48
N PRO A 85 25.05 4.60 2.29
CA PRO A 85 25.16 5.84 1.52
C PRO A 85 23.80 6.52 1.32
N GLY A 86 23.77 7.86 1.47
CA GLY A 86 22.56 8.67 1.26
C GLY A 86 21.56 8.65 2.43
N TRP A 87 21.87 8.00 3.55
CA TRP A 87 20.97 7.96 4.71
C TRP A 87 20.56 9.35 5.23
N PRO A 88 21.39 10.43 5.20
CA PRO A 88 20.93 11.72 5.71
C PRO A 88 19.78 12.32 4.89
N VAL A 89 19.80 12.11 3.56
CA VAL A 89 18.71 12.57 2.68
C VAL A 89 17.43 11.79 2.98
N ARG A 90 17.51 10.46 3.08
CA ARG A 90 16.35 9.62 3.45
C ARG A 90 15.80 9.97 4.82
N LEU A 91 16.66 10.23 5.79
CA LEU A 91 16.23 10.64 7.13
C LEU A 91 15.52 12.00 7.09
N LEU A 92 16.03 12.96 6.31
CA LEU A 92 15.39 14.27 6.16
C LEU A 92 14.01 14.16 5.48
N GLU A 93 13.89 13.33 4.45
CA GLU A 93 12.62 13.06 3.77
C GLU A 93 11.57 12.51 4.75
N GLU A 94 11.92 11.49 5.53
CA GLU A 94 11.02 10.90 6.51
C GLU A 94 10.71 11.84 7.69
N CYS A 95 11.67 12.64 8.14
CA CYS A 95 11.40 13.71 9.09
C CYS A 95 10.40 14.72 8.53
N GLY A 96 10.50 15.06 7.25
CA GLY A 96 9.55 15.93 6.56
C GLY A 96 8.14 15.35 6.49
N LEU A 97 8.02 14.05 6.19
CA LEU A 97 6.72 13.36 6.19
C LEU A 97 6.11 13.26 7.60
N LEU A 98 6.94 13.05 8.62
CA LEU A 98 6.50 13.02 10.01
C LEU A 98 6.05 14.40 10.48
N HIS A 99 6.81 15.46 10.16
CA HIS A 99 6.43 16.84 10.40
C HIS A 99 5.10 17.19 9.71
N LEU A 100 4.91 16.77 8.46
CA LEU A 100 3.66 16.95 7.75
C LEU A 100 2.49 16.27 8.48
N LEU A 101 2.68 15.07 9.05
CA LEU A 101 1.66 14.37 9.81
C LEU A 101 1.31 15.10 11.11
N ASP A 102 2.30 15.57 11.85
CA ASP A 102 2.12 16.31 13.08
C ASP A 102 1.36 17.62 12.83
N THR A 103 1.78 18.39 11.84
CA THR A 103 1.10 19.65 11.48
C THR A 103 -0.31 19.41 10.96
N ALA A 104 -0.54 18.34 10.22
CA ALA A 104 -1.88 17.93 9.78
C ALA A 104 -2.76 17.54 10.96
N TRP A 105 -2.24 16.81 11.96
CA TRP A 105 -2.97 16.50 13.19
C TRP A 105 -3.30 17.77 14.00
N LEU A 106 -2.36 18.65 14.19
CA LEU A 106 -2.55 19.91 14.94
C LEU A 106 -3.53 20.87 14.24
N GLY A 107 -3.59 20.81 12.91
CA GLY A 107 -4.52 21.59 12.08
C GLY A 107 -5.75 20.84 11.59
N ARG A 108 -6.06 19.66 12.11
CA ARG A 108 -7.06 18.72 11.58
C ARG A 108 -8.47 19.30 11.41
N ASP A 109 -8.86 20.25 12.26
CA ASP A 109 -10.19 20.87 12.20
C ASP A 109 -10.39 21.76 10.96
N ARG A 110 -9.31 22.05 10.23
CA ARG A 110 -9.31 22.80 8.96
C ARG A 110 -9.19 21.93 7.73
N LEU A 111 -8.99 20.61 7.92
CA LEU A 111 -8.86 19.67 6.82
C LEU A 111 -10.23 19.22 6.33
N PRO A 112 -10.37 18.89 5.03
CA PRO A 112 -11.54 18.17 4.56
C PRO A 112 -11.72 16.85 5.30
N ASP A 113 -12.98 16.43 5.56
CA ASP A 113 -13.30 15.25 6.36
C ASP A 113 -12.55 13.97 5.94
N PRO A 114 -12.41 13.62 4.63
CA PRO A 114 -11.67 12.43 4.24
C PRO A 114 -10.19 12.49 4.62
N LEU A 115 -9.56 13.66 4.52
CA LEU A 115 -8.15 13.85 4.89
C LEU A 115 -7.99 13.87 6.41
N ALA A 116 -8.90 14.48 7.15
CA ALA A 116 -8.92 14.42 8.60
C ALA A 116 -9.04 12.97 9.10
N ALA A 117 -9.88 12.15 8.46
CA ALA A 117 -9.99 10.72 8.76
C ALA A 117 -8.67 9.98 8.47
N THR A 118 -8.01 10.28 7.34
CA THR A 118 -6.67 9.75 7.01
C THR A 118 -5.66 10.09 8.10
N VAL A 119 -5.57 11.36 8.52
CA VAL A 119 -4.65 11.82 9.58
C VAL A 119 -4.92 11.09 10.90
N ARG A 120 -6.19 10.91 11.29
CA ARG A 120 -6.58 10.15 12.49
C ARG A 120 -6.07 8.71 12.44
N THR A 121 -6.19 8.06 11.28
CA THR A 121 -5.65 6.70 11.08
C THR A 121 -4.13 6.68 11.19
N ARG A 122 -3.45 7.63 10.54
CA ARG A 122 -1.99 7.70 10.47
C ARG A 122 -1.33 7.98 11.83
N VAL A 123 -1.96 8.74 12.71
CA VAL A 123 -1.48 8.91 14.09
C VAL A 123 -1.78 7.70 14.99
N GLY A 124 -2.58 6.75 14.52
CA GLY A 124 -2.88 5.48 15.19
C GLY A 124 -4.14 5.49 16.04
N LEU A 125 -5.11 6.37 15.75
CA LEU A 125 -6.42 6.27 16.38
C LEU A 125 -7.20 5.08 15.78
N PRO A 126 -7.88 4.28 16.61
CA PRO A 126 -8.70 3.18 16.10
C PRO A 126 -9.84 3.73 15.27
N GLN A 127 -10.13 3.03 14.20
CA GLN A 127 -11.29 3.26 13.36
C GLN A 127 -12.08 1.97 13.22
N SER A 128 -13.37 2.10 12.99
CA SER A 128 -14.29 1.04 12.58
C SER A 128 -14.68 1.23 11.12
N ALA A 129 -15.08 0.16 10.47
CA ALA A 129 -15.71 0.25 9.17
C ALA A 129 -17.04 0.99 9.33
N GLU A 130 -17.29 1.98 8.48
CA GLU A 130 -18.42 2.89 8.58
C GLU A 130 -19.04 3.10 7.18
N GLY A 131 -20.35 3.32 7.17
CA GLY A 131 -21.09 3.57 5.96
C GLY A 131 -21.89 2.36 5.47
N PRO A 132 -22.59 2.51 4.35
CA PRO A 132 -23.37 1.41 3.77
C PRO A 132 -22.42 0.34 3.20
N PRO A 133 -22.71 -0.95 3.44
CA PRO A 133 -21.98 -2.02 2.79
C PRO A 133 -22.16 -1.95 1.27
N VAL A 134 -21.11 -2.27 0.55
CA VAL A 134 -21.09 -2.35 -0.91
C VAL A 134 -21.08 -3.82 -1.31
N ARG A 135 -22.18 -4.30 -1.86
CA ARG A 135 -22.25 -5.63 -2.46
C ARG A 135 -21.73 -5.59 -3.89
N ASP A 136 -20.83 -6.51 -4.21
CA ASP A 136 -20.26 -6.66 -5.55
C ASP A 136 -19.79 -8.10 -5.78
N GLN A 137 -19.45 -8.40 -7.02
CA GLN A 137 -18.68 -9.57 -7.41
C GLN A 137 -17.19 -9.27 -7.22
N TRP A 138 -16.65 -9.66 -6.08
CA TRP A 138 -15.28 -9.34 -5.68
C TRP A 138 -14.30 -10.41 -6.16
N LEU A 139 -13.45 -10.08 -7.12
CA LEU A 139 -12.35 -10.93 -7.55
C LEU A 139 -11.22 -10.89 -6.52
N VAL A 140 -10.79 -12.03 -6.03
CA VAL A 140 -9.64 -12.15 -5.13
C VAL A 140 -8.35 -12.09 -5.94
N LEU A 141 -7.65 -10.96 -5.85
CA LEU A 141 -6.45 -10.66 -6.66
C LEU A 141 -5.20 -11.31 -6.09
N ALA A 142 -4.99 -11.22 -4.80
CA ALA A 142 -3.83 -11.76 -4.10
C ALA A 142 -4.14 -11.98 -2.62
N GLN A 143 -3.48 -12.96 -2.01
CA GLN A 143 -3.52 -13.20 -0.57
C GLN A 143 -2.14 -13.60 -0.08
N TYR A 144 -1.65 -12.92 0.96
CA TYR A 144 -0.35 -13.23 1.56
C TYR A 144 -0.28 -12.79 3.02
N ASP A 145 0.63 -13.41 3.74
CA ASP A 145 0.89 -13.16 5.15
C ASP A 145 2.17 -12.34 5.30
N THR A 146 2.12 -11.31 6.14
CA THR A 146 3.29 -10.49 6.51
C THR A 146 3.50 -10.55 8.01
N PRO A 147 4.76 -10.72 8.48
CA PRO A 147 5.05 -10.59 9.89
C PRO A 147 4.84 -9.13 10.33
N ASP A 148 4.16 -8.96 11.48
CA ASP A 148 3.93 -7.66 12.12
C ASP A 148 4.28 -7.78 13.60
N GLY A 149 5.54 -7.61 13.92
CA GLY A 149 6.08 -7.83 15.25
C GLY A 149 5.88 -9.28 15.72
N LYS A 150 5.00 -9.48 16.71
CA LYS A 150 4.68 -10.82 17.29
C LYS A 150 3.42 -11.45 16.67
N ILE A 151 2.79 -10.81 15.72
CA ILE A 151 1.58 -11.28 15.06
C ILE A 151 1.83 -11.49 13.57
N VAL A 152 0.92 -12.17 12.90
CA VAL A 152 0.90 -12.31 11.44
C VAL A 152 -0.29 -11.52 10.91
N ALA A 153 -0.04 -10.61 9.97
CA ALA A 153 -1.09 -9.88 9.27
C ALA A 153 -1.32 -10.54 7.90
N ARG A 154 -2.55 -10.99 7.66
CA ARG A 154 -2.98 -11.46 6.35
C ARG A 154 -3.56 -10.31 5.57
N ARG A 155 -3.08 -10.13 4.35
CA ARG A 155 -3.57 -9.18 3.38
C ARG A 155 -4.29 -9.91 2.27
N ILE A 156 -5.53 -9.50 1.98
CA ILE A 156 -6.33 -10.04 0.87
C ILE A 156 -6.77 -8.86 0.01
N TRP A 157 -6.27 -8.81 -1.22
CA TRP A 157 -6.64 -7.81 -2.20
C TRP A 157 -7.83 -8.27 -3.02
N LEU A 158 -8.80 -7.37 -3.17
CA LEU A 158 -10.05 -7.61 -3.90
C LEU A 158 -10.27 -6.53 -4.96
N TYR A 159 -10.92 -6.93 -6.05
CA TYR A 159 -11.41 -6.03 -7.09
C TYR A 159 -12.89 -6.25 -7.34
N GLY A 160 -13.71 -5.22 -7.16
CA GLY A 160 -15.15 -5.25 -7.43
C GLY A 160 -15.42 -5.11 -8.92
N ARG A 161 -15.96 -6.16 -9.53
CA ARG A 161 -16.20 -6.19 -10.99
C ARG A 161 -17.27 -5.22 -11.45
N GLY A 162 -18.28 -4.96 -10.63
CA GLY A 162 -19.34 -4.00 -10.92
C GLY A 162 -18.93 -2.57 -10.61
N SER A 163 -18.26 -2.36 -9.47
CA SER A 163 -17.88 -1.02 -8.98
C SER A 163 -16.55 -0.50 -9.52
N GLY A 164 -15.68 -1.38 -10.01
CA GLY A 164 -14.30 -1.04 -10.39
C GLY A 164 -13.40 -0.68 -9.20
N ARG A 165 -13.83 -0.95 -7.96
CA ARG A 165 -13.12 -0.57 -6.73
C ARG A 165 -12.14 -1.65 -6.30
N THR A 166 -10.96 -1.22 -5.86
CA THR A 166 -10.02 -2.11 -5.16
C THR A 166 -10.26 -2.00 -3.65
N ALA A 167 -10.21 -3.14 -2.95
CA ALA A 167 -10.36 -3.21 -1.51
C ALA A 167 -9.28 -4.11 -0.89
N LEU A 168 -8.93 -3.83 0.37
CA LEU A 168 -7.98 -4.59 1.17
C LEU A 168 -8.66 -5.11 2.44
N LEU A 169 -8.71 -6.42 2.61
CA LEU A 169 -9.05 -7.02 3.88
C LEU A 169 -7.77 -7.29 4.68
N LEU A 170 -7.78 -6.87 5.95
CA LEU A 170 -6.70 -7.13 6.89
C LEU A 170 -7.24 -7.99 8.04
N SER A 171 -6.62 -9.13 8.26
CA SER A 171 -6.88 -9.97 9.43
C SER A 171 -5.58 -10.31 10.16
N PHE A 172 -5.66 -10.46 11.47
CA PHE A 172 -4.50 -10.66 12.31
C PHE A 172 -4.60 -12.00 13.02
N GLY A 173 -3.53 -12.76 12.97
CA GLY A 173 -3.35 -14.02 13.69
C GLY A 173 -2.48 -13.83 14.93
N ALA A 174 -2.72 -14.63 15.98
CA ALA A 174 -1.82 -14.70 17.12
C ALA A 174 -0.45 -15.26 16.71
N ALA A 175 0.58 -14.98 17.52
CA ALA A 175 1.95 -15.43 17.25
C ALA A 175 2.01 -16.91 16.80
N GLY A 176 2.58 -17.14 15.61
CA GLY A 176 2.73 -18.48 15.03
C GLY A 176 1.45 -19.10 14.44
N ARG A 177 0.35 -18.37 14.37
CA ARG A 177 -0.90 -18.83 13.72
C ARG A 177 -1.30 -17.87 12.61
N SER A 178 -1.48 -18.39 11.41
CA SER A 178 -2.10 -17.62 10.32
C SER A 178 -3.53 -17.25 10.68
N PRO A 179 -4.01 -16.05 10.25
CA PRO A 179 -5.41 -15.66 10.40
C PRO A 179 -6.36 -16.70 9.80
N ALA A 180 -7.52 -16.88 10.44
CA ALA A 180 -8.51 -17.86 9.99
C ALA A 180 -9.17 -17.49 8.64
N GLN A 181 -9.27 -16.20 8.34
CA GLN A 181 -9.89 -15.74 7.10
C GLN A 181 -8.97 -16.03 5.92
N ALA A 182 -9.46 -16.80 4.95
CA ALA A 182 -8.79 -17.09 3.70
C ALA A 182 -9.82 -17.09 2.56
N LEU A 183 -9.41 -16.55 1.40
CA LEU A 183 -10.24 -16.52 0.19
C LEU A 183 -9.47 -17.14 -0.98
N PRO A 184 -10.14 -17.82 -1.91
CA PRO A 184 -9.46 -18.45 -3.05
C PRO A 184 -9.01 -17.38 -4.06
N VAL A 185 -7.70 -17.23 -4.24
CA VAL A 185 -7.13 -16.29 -5.22
C VAL A 185 -7.50 -16.70 -6.65
N GLY A 186 -7.87 -15.73 -7.48
CA GLY A 186 -8.37 -15.96 -8.84
C GLY A 186 -9.85 -16.31 -8.92
N ALA A 187 -10.54 -16.40 -7.79
CA ALA A 187 -11.99 -16.59 -7.76
C ALA A 187 -12.73 -15.29 -7.44
N THR A 188 -13.96 -15.21 -7.93
CA THR A 188 -14.91 -14.15 -7.61
C THR A 188 -15.85 -14.63 -6.52
N ILE A 189 -16.06 -13.79 -5.50
CA ILE A 189 -17.03 -13.99 -4.42
C ILE A 189 -18.12 -12.91 -4.51
N ASP A 190 -19.38 -13.30 -4.35
CA ASP A 190 -20.48 -12.35 -4.15
C ASP A 190 -20.52 -11.98 -2.67
N ALA A 191 -20.17 -10.76 -2.31
CA ALA A 191 -20.06 -10.35 -0.92
C ALA A 191 -20.31 -8.87 -0.70
N GLU A 192 -20.64 -8.51 0.53
CA GLU A 192 -20.71 -7.15 1.01
C GLU A 192 -19.40 -6.75 1.68
N LEU A 193 -18.87 -5.57 1.32
CA LEU A 193 -17.74 -4.95 1.99
C LEU A 193 -18.13 -3.60 2.59
N THR A 194 -17.80 -3.39 3.86
CA THR A 194 -17.94 -2.09 4.52
C THR A 194 -16.59 -1.38 4.56
N PRO A 195 -16.45 -0.20 3.90
CA PRO A 195 -15.18 0.50 3.85
C PRO A 195 -14.84 1.16 5.19
N TYR A 196 -13.54 1.31 5.46
CA TYR A 196 -13.05 2.19 6.52
C TYR A 196 -12.99 3.64 6.01
N PRO A 197 -13.17 4.64 6.89
CA PRO A 197 -13.12 6.04 6.49
C PRO A 197 -11.68 6.48 6.13
N GLY A 198 -11.55 7.44 5.19
CA GLY A 198 -10.28 8.04 4.77
C GLY A 198 -10.19 8.23 3.26
N GLY A 199 -9.46 9.26 2.83
CA GLY A 199 -9.38 9.65 1.42
C GLY A 199 -8.61 8.67 0.52
N GLY A 200 -7.61 7.98 1.05
CA GLY A 200 -6.84 6.94 0.37
C GLY A 200 -7.11 5.55 0.92
N GLN A 201 -8.24 5.36 1.60
CA GLN A 201 -8.52 4.14 2.33
C GLN A 201 -9.06 3.05 1.42
N LEU A 202 -8.28 1.98 1.29
CA LEU A 202 -8.67 0.76 0.59
C LEU A 202 -9.15 -0.33 1.55
N ARG A 203 -8.91 -0.16 2.85
CA ARG A 203 -9.30 -1.13 3.85
C ARG A 203 -10.80 -1.25 3.94
N ALA A 204 -11.28 -2.49 3.98
CA ALA A 204 -12.67 -2.82 4.17
C ALA A 204 -12.83 -4.00 5.14
N GLU A 205 -14.02 -4.17 5.67
CA GLU A 205 -14.45 -5.32 6.45
C GLU A 205 -15.36 -6.19 5.61
N LEU A 206 -15.12 -7.51 5.63
CA LEU A 206 -15.94 -8.48 4.92
C LEU A 206 -17.22 -8.74 5.72
N GLY A 207 -18.36 -8.48 5.09
CA GLY A 207 -19.68 -8.76 5.60
C GLY A 207 -20.22 -10.11 5.12
N GLU A 208 -21.50 -10.14 4.77
CA GLU A 208 -22.18 -11.33 4.29
C GLU A 208 -21.63 -11.76 2.93
N GLN A 209 -21.52 -13.08 2.74
CA GLN A 209 -21.15 -13.71 1.48
C GLN A 209 -22.34 -14.49 0.92
N PHE A 210 -22.54 -14.38 -0.39
CA PHE A 210 -23.69 -14.92 -1.10
C PHE A 210 -23.24 -15.90 -2.19
N GLY A 211 -23.90 -17.04 -2.28
CA GLY A 211 -23.64 -17.98 -3.37
C GLY A 211 -22.27 -18.65 -3.35
N ALA A 212 -21.95 -19.31 -4.45
CA ALA A 212 -20.69 -20.02 -4.66
C ALA A 212 -19.64 -19.14 -5.33
N THR A 213 -18.37 -19.46 -5.07
CA THR A 213 -17.23 -18.82 -5.76
C THR A 213 -17.11 -19.32 -7.20
N THR A 214 -16.74 -18.45 -8.12
CA THR A 214 -16.52 -18.79 -9.52
C THR A 214 -15.11 -18.37 -9.96
N ALA A 215 -14.44 -19.19 -10.76
CA ALA A 215 -13.17 -18.81 -11.37
C ALA A 215 -13.37 -17.61 -12.30
N ALA A 216 -12.38 -16.71 -12.35
CA ALA A 216 -12.48 -15.50 -13.16
C ALA A 216 -11.11 -15.04 -13.66
N GLY A 217 -11.09 -14.45 -14.85
CA GLY A 217 -9.90 -13.83 -15.43
C GLY A 217 -9.47 -12.54 -14.72
N PRO A 218 -8.38 -11.92 -15.17
CA PRO A 218 -7.83 -10.71 -14.56
C PRO A 218 -8.82 -9.55 -14.56
N PRO A 219 -8.63 -8.56 -13.65
CA PRO A 219 -9.37 -7.30 -13.73
C PRO A 219 -8.84 -6.45 -14.91
N PRO A 220 -9.57 -5.41 -15.32
CA PRO A 220 -9.04 -4.42 -16.24
C PRO A 220 -7.74 -3.82 -15.73
N GLY A 221 -6.72 -3.77 -16.60
CA GLY A 221 -5.41 -3.22 -16.26
C GLY A 221 -5.14 -1.90 -16.98
N ILE A 222 -4.10 -1.19 -16.52
CA ILE A 222 -3.56 0.02 -17.16
C ILE A 222 -2.19 -0.26 -17.75
N ALA A 223 -1.73 0.57 -18.67
CA ALA A 223 -0.35 0.54 -19.15
C ALA A 223 0.63 0.91 -18.01
N ALA A 224 1.85 0.38 -18.05
CA ALA A 224 2.88 0.72 -17.07
C ALA A 224 3.16 2.23 -17.03
N ALA A 225 3.12 2.89 -18.19
CA ALA A 225 3.24 4.34 -18.33
C ALA A 225 2.26 5.15 -17.46
N ALA A 226 1.05 4.63 -17.23
CA ALA A 226 0.01 5.34 -16.51
C ALA A 226 0.11 5.16 -14.96
N ALA A 227 0.79 4.12 -14.52
CA ALA A 227 0.81 3.75 -13.10
C ALA A 227 1.38 4.84 -12.16
N PRO A 228 2.46 5.58 -12.50
CA PRO A 228 2.96 6.66 -11.66
C PRO A 228 1.93 7.77 -11.44
N ALA A 229 1.12 8.11 -12.45
CA ALA A 229 0.06 9.11 -12.32
C ALA A 229 -1.07 8.63 -11.41
N VAL A 230 -1.41 7.35 -11.43
CA VAL A 230 -2.39 6.74 -10.53
C VAL A 230 -1.91 6.83 -9.08
N TYR A 231 -0.64 6.47 -8.82
CA TYR A 231 -0.05 6.60 -7.49
C TYR A 231 0.02 8.07 -7.04
N GLY A 232 0.49 8.97 -7.89
CA GLY A 232 0.53 10.41 -7.61
C GLY A 232 -0.84 11.00 -7.28
N ASN A 233 -1.91 10.51 -7.92
CA ASN A 233 -3.27 10.93 -7.60
C ASN A 233 -3.73 10.38 -6.24
N ALA A 234 -3.36 9.16 -5.88
CA ALA A 234 -3.66 8.57 -4.56
C ALA A 234 -2.99 9.34 -3.40
N LEU A 235 -1.77 9.84 -3.60
CA LEU A 235 -1.06 10.68 -2.63
C LEU A 235 -1.80 11.97 -2.28
N ARG A 236 -2.71 12.45 -3.10
CA ARG A 236 -3.55 13.62 -2.77
C ARG A 236 -4.53 13.34 -1.63
N GLY A 237 -4.97 12.10 -1.50
CA GLY A 237 -5.87 11.66 -0.43
C GLY A 237 -5.14 11.15 0.82
N ASP A 238 -3.93 10.64 0.63
CA ASP A 238 -3.06 10.14 1.69
C ASP A 238 -1.57 10.36 1.33
N PRO A 239 -0.97 11.49 1.74
CA PRO A 239 0.42 11.81 1.43
C PRO A 239 1.45 10.84 2.01
N TRP A 240 1.05 9.98 2.93
CA TRP A 240 1.92 9.01 3.62
C TRP A 240 1.80 7.58 3.06
N LEU A 241 1.25 7.42 1.85
CA LEU A 241 1.21 6.14 1.17
C LEU A 241 2.59 5.75 0.65
N ASP A 242 3.06 4.57 1.04
CA ASP A 242 4.29 3.99 0.51
C ASP A 242 4.08 3.39 -0.88
N ALA A 243 2.88 2.85 -1.13
CA ALA A 243 2.51 2.22 -2.38
C ALA A 243 0.99 2.26 -2.62
N TRP A 244 0.58 2.00 -3.86
CA TRP A 244 -0.81 1.95 -4.29
C TRP A 244 -1.06 0.76 -5.20
N PRO A 245 -2.17 0.00 -5.01
CA PRO A 245 -2.47 -1.16 -5.83
C PRO A 245 -2.87 -0.76 -7.25
N VAL A 246 -2.29 -1.44 -8.22
CA VAL A 246 -2.65 -1.32 -9.62
C VAL A 246 -2.57 -2.67 -10.32
N THR A 247 -3.39 -2.86 -11.35
CA THR A 247 -3.22 -3.95 -12.31
C THR A 247 -2.60 -3.36 -13.56
N LEU A 248 -1.47 -3.93 -13.98
CA LEU A 248 -0.80 -3.61 -15.24
C LEU A 248 -1.23 -4.63 -16.28
N ARG A 249 -1.59 -4.17 -17.49
CA ARG A 249 -1.90 -5.02 -18.63
C ARG A 249 -0.81 -4.94 -19.68
N ASP A 250 -0.66 -5.99 -20.45
CA ASP A 250 0.23 -6.06 -21.61
C ASP A 250 1.68 -5.67 -21.25
N VAL A 251 2.18 -6.12 -20.09
CA VAL A 251 3.54 -5.84 -19.64
C VAL A 251 4.45 -7.05 -19.81
N ILE A 252 5.70 -6.81 -20.12
CA ILE A 252 6.75 -7.83 -20.28
C ILE A 252 7.82 -7.60 -19.23
N PRO A 253 8.18 -8.61 -18.40
CA PRO A 253 9.32 -8.50 -17.51
C PRO A 253 10.62 -8.55 -18.32
N VAL A 254 11.42 -7.49 -18.22
CA VAL A 254 12.69 -7.37 -18.93
C VAL A 254 13.83 -7.06 -17.96
N PRO A 255 15.04 -7.60 -18.15
CA PRO A 255 16.18 -7.26 -17.34
C PRO A 255 16.61 -5.82 -17.58
N SER A 256 17.10 -5.15 -16.52
CA SER A 256 17.67 -3.81 -16.60
C SER A 256 19.05 -3.78 -15.91
N LYS A 257 19.76 -2.65 -16.03
CA LYS A 257 21.07 -2.48 -15.40
C LYS A 257 21.02 -2.67 -13.88
N ASP A 258 19.95 -2.22 -13.25
CA ASP A 258 19.79 -2.19 -11.79
C ASP A 258 18.80 -3.28 -11.27
N GLY A 259 18.49 -4.28 -12.10
CA GLY A 259 17.58 -5.39 -11.73
C GLY A 259 16.61 -5.75 -12.85
N TRP A 260 15.32 -5.72 -12.56
CA TRP A 260 14.24 -6.05 -13.49
C TRP A 260 13.24 -4.91 -13.57
N GLN A 261 12.53 -4.82 -14.69
CA GLN A 261 11.47 -3.85 -14.92
C GLN A 261 10.31 -4.48 -15.70
N LEU A 262 9.13 -3.89 -15.60
CA LEU A 262 7.96 -4.23 -16.39
C LEU A 262 7.80 -3.18 -17.51
N ALA A 263 7.96 -3.58 -18.74
CA ALA A 263 7.84 -2.71 -19.92
C ALA A 263 6.49 -2.92 -20.62
N ASP A 264 5.89 -1.85 -21.12
CA ASP A 264 4.69 -1.94 -21.95
C ASP A 264 5.00 -2.66 -23.27
N ALA A 265 4.22 -3.68 -23.64
CA ALA A 265 4.44 -4.48 -24.85
C ALA A 265 4.26 -3.67 -26.16
N HIS A 266 3.49 -2.59 -26.11
CA HIS A 266 3.12 -1.78 -27.27
C HIS A 266 3.81 -0.41 -27.32
N ALA A 267 4.93 -0.22 -26.64
CA ALA A 267 5.64 1.07 -26.57
C ALA A 267 6.22 1.54 -27.95
N ASP A 268 6.26 0.68 -28.94
CA ASP A 268 6.99 0.93 -30.21
C ASP A 268 6.21 1.68 -31.30
N ALA A 269 4.88 1.94 -31.13
CA ALA A 269 4.07 2.40 -32.27
C ALA A 269 3.98 3.92 -32.48
N HIS A 270 4.42 4.76 -31.55
CA HIS A 270 4.23 6.23 -31.64
C HIS A 270 5.48 7.10 -31.47
N THR A 271 6.64 6.53 -31.16
CA THR A 271 7.86 7.32 -30.93
C THR A 271 8.78 7.42 -32.14
N ASP A 272 8.64 6.53 -33.14
CA ASP A 272 9.54 6.51 -34.29
C ASP A 272 9.28 7.62 -35.32
N ALA A 273 8.08 8.20 -35.35
CA ALA A 273 7.72 9.22 -36.37
C ALA A 273 8.35 10.61 -36.14
N HIS A 274 8.82 10.90 -34.91
CA HIS A 274 9.48 12.18 -34.57
C HIS A 274 10.99 12.12 -34.38
N ALA A 275 11.58 10.94 -34.22
CA ALA A 275 13.02 10.78 -34.01
C ALA A 275 13.82 10.76 -35.32
N GLU A 276 13.23 10.36 -36.45
CA GLU A 276 13.92 10.34 -37.75
C GLU A 276 14.15 11.75 -38.35
N ALA A 277 13.46 12.77 -37.84
CA ALA A 277 13.59 14.15 -38.33
C ALA A 277 14.78 14.93 -37.73
N GLN A 278 15.48 14.41 -36.75
CA GLN A 278 16.57 15.12 -36.06
C GLN A 278 17.86 14.31 -35.86
N GLY A 279 18.41 13.71 -36.90
CA GLY A 279 19.82 13.29 -37.05
C GLY A 279 20.61 12.86 -35.79
N GLY A 280 19.98 12.35 -34.74
CA GLY A 280 20.57 11.96 -33.48
C GLY A 280 21.05 10.49 -33.51
N THR A 281 22.26 10.25 -33.03
CA THR A 281 22.89 8.95 -32.88
C THR A 281 21.94 7.99 -32.14
N ARG A 282 21.73 6.80 -32.71
CA ARG A 282 20.98 5.69 -32.12
C ARG A 282 21.56 5.32 -30.74
N THR A 283 21.12 5.99 -29.72
CA THR A 283 21.19 5.49 -28.34
C THR A 283 19.94 4.66 -28.15
N ASP A 284 20.06 3.42 -27.68
CA ASP A 284 18.99 2.43 -27.53
C ASP A 284 17.69 3.04 -27.00
N ALA A 285 16.87 3.58 -27.90
CA ALA A 285 15.58 4.19 -27.61
C ALA A 285 14.47 3.13 -27.51
N ARG A 286 14.72 2.06 -26.74
CA ARG A 286 13.68 1.23 -26.12
C ARG A 286 13.28 1.82 -24.77
N THR A 287 13.22 3.13 -24.68
CA THR A 287 12.68 3.84 -23.50
C THR A 287 11.16 3.97 -23.64
N GLY A 288 10.50 2.90 -24.05
CA GLY A 288 9.11 2.68 -23.76
C GLY A 288 8.94 2.71 -22.25
N SER A 289 7.81 3.20 -21.77
CA SER A 289 7.52 3.32 -20.34
C SER A 289 7.69 2.00 -19.65
N ALA A 290 8.68 1.92 -18.79
CA ALA A 290 8.97 0.75 -17.97
C ALA A 290 9.00 1.13 -16.51
N LEU A 291 8.45 0.26 -15.67
CA LEU A 291 8.45 0.40 -14.21
C LEU A 291 9.54 -0.51 -13.63
N PRO A 292 10.49 0.01 -12.85
CA PRO A 292 11.42 -0.83 -12.12
C PRO A 292 10.67 -1.74 -11.14
N ILE A 293 11.10 -2.99 -11.04
CA ILE A 293 10.61 -3.89 -9.99
C ILE A 293 11.26 -3.49 -8.67
N ALA A 294 10.45 -3.37 -7.64
CA ALA A 294 10.88 -2.95 -6.31
C ALA A 294 11.96 -3.89 -5.75
N PRO A 295 13.00 -3.38 -5.07
CA PRO A 295 14.11 -4.19 -4.55
C PRO A 295 13.66 -5.38 -3.68
N ALA A 296 12.58 -5.19 -2.90
CA ALA A 296 12.03 -6.25 -2.06
C ALA A 296 11.51 -7.46 -2.86
N ALA A 297 11.08 -7.26 -4.10
CA ALA A 297 10.58 -8.33 -4.96
C ALA A 297 11.70 -9.04 -5.76
N LEU A 298 12.85 -8.41 -5.94
CA LEU A 298 13.96 -8.98 -6.72
C LEU A 298 14.54 -10.26 -6.11
N SER A 299 14.48 -10.41 -4.80
CA SER A 299 14.98 -11.60 -4.08
C SER A 299 13.93 -12.70 -3.90
N ARG A 300 12.68 -12.47 -4.30
CA ARG A 300 11.59 -13.43 -4.12
C ARG A 300 11.51 -14.41 -5.28
N PRO A 301 11.12 -15.66 -5.02
CA PRO A 301 10.88 -16.66 -6.08
C PRO A 301 9.81 -16.24 -7.09
N GLY A 302 8.90 -15.34 -6.69
CA GLY A 302 7.81 -14.82 -7.52
C GLY A 302 8.28 -14.13 -8.80
N LEU A 303 9.43 -13.46 -8.76
CA LEU A 303 10.01 -12.84 -9.96
C LEU A 303 10.27 -13.89 -11.05
N TRP A 304 10.86 -15.03 -10.70
CA TRP A 304 11.14 -16.08 -11.65
C TRP A 304 9.89 -16.78 -12.15
N LYS A 305 8.84 -16.88 -11.31
CA LYS A 305 7.53 -17.37 -11.77
C LYS A 305 6.93 -16.42 -12.81
N LEU A 306 7.04 -15.08 -12.58
CA LEU A 306 6.56 -14.07 -13.51
C LEU A 306 7.32 -14.12 -14.85
N VAL A 307 8.65 -14.25 -14.81
CA VAL A 307 9.49 -14.38 -16.02
C VAL A 307 9.13 -15.64 -16.80
N ALA A 308 8.95 -16.77 -16.09
CA ALA A 308 8.57 -18.04 -16.72
C ALA A 308 7.17 -17.98 -17.31
N LEU A 309 6.21 -17.37 -16.62
CA LEU A 309 4.83 -17.19 -17.10
C LEU A 309 4.79 -16.34 -18.37
N SER A 310 5.54 -15.25 -18.39
CA SER A 310 5.63 -14.36 -19.54
C SER A 310 6.25 -15.03 -20.76
N GLY A 311 7.28 -15.88 -20.57
CA GLY A 311 8.02 -16.47 -21.68
C GLY A 311 8.54 -15.43 -22.70
N GLY A 312 8.60 -14.15 -22.32
CA GLY A 312 8.92 -13.01 -23.19
C GLY A 312 7.70 -12.38 -23.88
N GLY A 313 6.51 -12.90 -23.65
CA GLY A 313 5.24 -12.33 -24.08
C GLY A 313 4.59 -11.42 -23.05
N PRO A 314 3.52 -10.68 -23.42
CA PRO A 314 2.78 -9.79 -22.53
C PRO A 314 1.96 -10.59 -21.50
N VAL A 315 1.90 -10.08 -20.29
CA VAL A 315 1.10 -10.63 -19.19
C VAL A 315 0.33 -9.52 -18.47
N THR A 316 -0.74 -9.89 -17.77
CA THR A 316 -1.41 -9.00 -16.82
C THR A 316 -0.86 -9.25 -15.41
N VAL A 317 -0.47 -8.18 -14.71
CA VAL A 317 0.17 -8.28 -13.39
C VAL A 317 -0.53 -7.36 -12.40
N PHE A 318 -0.97 -7.91 -11.27
CA PHE A 318 -1.43 -7.13 -10.13
C PHE A 318 -0.32 -6.96 -9.11
N GLY A 319 -0.21 -5.77 -8.54
CA GLY A 319 0.76 -5.45 -7.51
C GLY A 319 0.58 -4.04 -6.98
N GLU A 320 1.59 -3.54 -6.29
CA GLU A 320 1.62 -2.17 -5.77
C GLU A 320 2.74 -1.36 -6.42
N ILE A 321 2.41 -0.14 -6.85
CA ILE A 321 3.40 0.85 -7.29
C ILE A 321 3.68 1.83 -6.17
N GLY A 322 4.95 2.08 -5.91
CA GLY A 322 5.42 3.10 -4.95
C GLY A 322 6.68 3.81 -5.46
N HIS A 323 7.24 4.66 -4.62
CA HIS A 323 8.46 5.42 -4.94
C HIS A 323 9.71 4.53 -5.15
N ARG A 324 9.67 3.26 -4.72
CA ARG A 324 10.74 2.26 -4.89
C ARG A 324 10.55 1.35 -6.10
N GLY A 325 9.49 1.54 -6.88
CA GLY A 325 9.14 0.71 -8.01
C GLY A 325 7.85 -0.08 -7.82
N PHE A 326 7.67 -1.08 -8.66
CA PHE A 326 6.48 -1.94 -8.66
C PHE A 326 6.76 -3.28 -7.96
N GLU A 327 5.90 -3.66 -7.05
CA GLU A 327 5.95 -4.94 -6.32
C GLU A 327 4.85 -5.87 -6.83
N PRO A 328 5.17 -6.91 -7.63
CA PRO A 328 4.19 -7.81 -8.19
C PRO A 328 3.70 -8.84 -7.16
N PHE A 329 2.38 -9.06 -7.10
CA PHE A 329 1.74 -10.02 -6.18
C PHE A 329 1.08 -11.19 -6.88
N ALA A 330 0.50 -10.96 -8.06
CA ALA A 330 -0.14 -11.99 -8.87
C ALA A 330 -0.04 -11.65 -10.36
N ALA A 331 -0.02 -12.69 -11.19
CA ALA A 331 -0.02 -12.54 -12.65
C ALA A 331 -0.98 -13.53 -13.29
N TRP A 332 -1.50 -13.16 -14.44
CA TRP A 332 -2.35 -14.00 -15.28
C TRP A 332 -1.68 -14.21 -16.63
N ASP A 333 -1.70 -15.46 -17.06
CA ASP A 333 -1.36 -15.83 -18.43
C ASP A 333 -2.38 -15.19 -19.37
N PRO A 334 -1.97 -14.56 -20.46
CA PRO A 334 -2.91 -14.03 -21.46
C PRO A 334 -3.86 -15.09 -22.00
N GLY A 335 -3.52 -16.38 -21.88
CA GLY A 335 -4.24 -17.49 -22.48
C GLY A 335 -4.03 -17.52 -24.01
N GLU A 336 -4.07 -18.67 -24.60
CA GLU A 336 -4.26 -18.77 -26.05
C GLU A 336 -5.69 -18.28 -26.36
N ASP A 337 -5.82 -17.26 -27.19
CA ASP A 337 -7.11 -16.80 -27.71
C ASP A 337 -7.75 -17.94 -28.51
N GLU A 338 -8.50 -18.81 -27.85
CA GLU A 338 -9.44 -19.66 -28.55
C GLU A 338 -10.54 -18.74 -29.11
N GLU A 339 -10.47 -18.48 -30.41
CA GLU A 339 -11.47 -17.71 -31.15
C GLU A 339 -12.87 -18.21 -30.80
N GLY A 340 -13.60 -17.47 -29.93
CA GLY A 340 -15.01 -17.69 -29.67
C GLY A 340 -15.43 -18.07 -28.25
N ALA A 341 -14.54 -18.32 -27.30
CA ALA A 341 -14.87 -18.44 -25.87
C ALA A 341 -14.59 -17.09 -25.21
N GLY A 342 -15.60 -16.45 -24.65
CA GLY A 342 -15.46 -15.18 -23.95
C GLY A 342 -14.30 -15.22 -22.96
N THR A 343 -13.48 -14.19 -22.98
CA THR A 343 -12.18 -13.98 -22.32
C THR A 343 -12.08 -14.57 -20.91
N THR A 344 -11.84 -15.86 -20.80
CA THR A 344 -11.40 -16.50 -19.59
C THR A 344 -9.86 -16.46 -19.62
N GLY A 345 -9.29 -15.39 -19.10
CA GLY A 345 -7.85 -15.34 -18.90
C GLY A 345 -7.38 -16.60 -18.15
N GLY A 346 -6.17 -17.05 -18.42
CA GLY A 346 -5.57 -18.23 -17.81
C GLY A 346 -5.55 -18.16 -16.27
N PRO A 347 -5.15 -19.26 -15.60
CA PRO A 347 -5.13 -19.32 -14.14
C PRO A 347 -4.20 -18.26 -13.56
N VAL A 348 -4.59 -17.70 -12.40
CA VAL A 348 -3.74 -16.77 -11.66
C VAL A 348 -2.55 -17.50 -11.05
N VAL A 349 -1.38 -16.88 -11.14
CA VAL A 349 -0.14 -17.30 -10.49
C VAL A 349 0.20 -16.32 -9.37
N GLN A 350 0.27 -16.81 -8.12
CA GLN A 350 0.71 -16.01 -6.99
C GLN A 350 2.24 -15.84 -7.00
N LEU A 351 2.69 -14.61 -6.81
CA LEU A 351 4.10 -14.18 -6.85
C LEU A 351 4.68 -13.85 -5.47
N VAL A 352 3.85 -13.85 -4.45
CA VAL A 352 4.19 -13.59 -3.04
C VAL A 352 4.17 -14.86 -2.19
#